data_2b6156790ec0eac7b8d5731c7af40f84
#
_entry.id   2b6156790ec0eac7b8d5731c7af40f84
#
_cell.length_a   1.000
_cell.length_b   1.000
_cell.length_c   1.000
_cell.angle_alpha   90.00
_cell.angle_beta   90.00
_cell.angle_gamma   90.00
#
_symmetry.space_group_name_H-M   'P 1'
#
loop_
_entity.id
_entity.type
_entity.pdbx_description
1 polymer ?
#
loop_
_entity_poly.entity_id
_entity_poly.type
_entity_poly.pdbx_seq_one_letter_code
_entity_poly.pdbx_strand_id
1 'polypeptide(L)'
;MADYILTIVEQVGLMFAELARLKSGEKPAGISVLCLRETGLPLDVVKHSSPETILQLLKTGGGTQYARAVLLAELLMQDADLSDAAGKKREAIIGRAQAAALLEHSIDQLSPEEQAIYRPKLEALTSDLERISR
;
A
#
# COMPACT_ATOMS: atom_id res chain seq x y z
N MET A 1 -17.21 12.52 -12.54
CA MET A 1 -17.44 11.17 -12.14
C MET A 1 -17.11 10.96 -10.70
N ALA A 2 -18.05 11.32 -9.82
CA ALA A 2 -17.90 11.14 -8.38
C ALA A 2 -17.70 9.67 -7.99
N ASP A 3 -18.26 8.75 -8.77
CA ASP A 3 -18.18 7.32 -8.53
C ASP A 3 -16.76 6.77 -8.55
N TYR A 4 -15.90 7.38 -9.36
CA TYR A 4 -14.53 6.94 -9.52
C TYR A 4 -13.71 7.18 -8.23
N ILE A 5 -13.98 8.30 -7.58
CA ILE A 5 -13.31 8.69 -6.34
C ILE A 5 -13.73 7.74 -5.20
N LEU A 6 -15.03 7.47 -5.12
CA LEU A 6 -15.58 6.56 -4.10
C LEU A 6 -15.05 5.14 -4.27
N THR A 7 -14.73 4.73 -5.51
CA THR A 7 -14.30 3.37 -5.80
C THR A 7 -13.01 3.01 -5.06
N ILE A 8 -12.03 3.92 -4.99
CA ILE A 8 -10.76 3.64 -4.28
C ILE A 8 -11.03 3.43 -2.79
N VAL A 9 -11.78 4.33 -2.18
CA VAL A 9 -12.11 4.25 -0.75
C VAL A 9 -12.90 2.97 -0.45
N GLU A 10 -13.89 2.65 -1.31
CA GLU A 10 -14.67 1.43 -1.16
C GLU A 10 -13.81 0.18 -1.28
N GLN A 11 -12.91 0.13 -2.25
CA GLN A 11 -12.03 -1.02 -2.44
C GLN A 11 -11.11 -1.23 -1.24
N VAL A 12 -10.54 -0.15 -0.71
CA VAL A 12 -9.71 -0.21 0.50
C VAL A 12 -10.53 -0.73 1.67
N GLY A 13 -11.74 -0.20 1.85
CA GLY A 13 -12.63 -0.65 2.91
C GLY A 13 -12.98 -2.13 2.81
N LEU A 14 -13.26 -2.60 1.60
CA LEU A 14 -13.56 -4.01 1.36
C LEU A 14 -12.36 -4.90 1.64
N MET A 15 -11.16 -4.48 1.23
CA MET A 15 -9.93 -5.21 1.54
C MET A 15 -9.74 -5.36 3.04
N PHE A 16 -9.92 -4.28 3.79
CA PHE A 16 -9.75 -4.31 5.24
C PHE A 16 -10.82 -5.17 5.91
N ALA A 17 -12.06 -5.13 5.41
CA ALA A 17 -13.12 -5.98 5.91
C ALA A 17 -12.79 -7.47 5.72
N GLU A 18 -12.24 -7.82 4.56
CA GLU A 18 -11.81 -9.20 4.31
C GLU A 18 -10.68 -9.61 5.25
N LEU A 19 -9.68 -8.74 5.43
CA LEU A 19 -8.57 -9.04 6.33
C LEU A 19 -9.03 -9.18 7.77
N ALA A 20 -9.99 -8.36 8.19
CA ALA A 20 -10.51 -8.41 9.56
C ALA A 20 -11.23 -9.71 9.88
N ARG A 21 -11.77 -10.39 8.87
CA ARG A 21 -12.44 -11.69 9.05
C ARG A 21 -11.46 -12.85 9.19
N LEU A 22 -10.22 -12.66 8.80
CA LEU A 22 -9.21 -13.73 8.85
C LEU A 22 -8.61 -13.84 10.25
N LYS A 23 -8.26 -15.06 10.62
CA LYS A 23 -7.52 -15.31 11.84
C LYS A 23 -6.09 -14.80 11.68
N SER A 24 -5.42 -14.50 12.79
CA SER A 24 -4.07 -13.94 12.77
C SER A 24 -3.10 -14.73 11.89
N GLY A 25 -3.15 -16.07 11.93
CA GLY A 25 -2.27 -16.90 11.12
C GLY A 25 -2.59 -16.91 9.64
N GLU A 26 -3.80 -16.49 9.25
CA GLU A 26 -4.25 -16.46 7.86
C GLU A 26 -4.03 -15.10 7.20
N LYS A 27 -3.84 -14.04 7.98
CA LYS A 27 -3.72 -12.67 7.46
C LYS A 27 -2.59 -12.48 6.46
N PRO A 28 -1.38 -13.02 6.69
CA PRO A 28 -0.31 -12.87 5.69
C PRO A 28 -0.68 -13.46 4.34
N ALA A 29 -1.30 -14.64 4.32
CA ALA A 29 -1.77 -15.25 3.08
C ALA A 29 -2.88 -14.42 2.44
N GLY A 30 -3.78 -13.85 3.26
CA GLY A 30 -4.85 -12.97 2.80
C GLY A 30 -4.31 -11.74 2.09
N ILE A 31 -3.27 -11.12 2.66
CA ILE A 31 -2.64 -9.95 2.03
C ILE A 31 -2.06 -10.32 0.66
N SER A 32 -1.40 -11.48 0.54
CA SER A 32 -0.85 -11.94 -0.75
C SER A 32 -1.93 -12.12 -1.79
N VAL A 33 -3.05 -12.73 -1.41
CA VAL A 33 -4.19 -12.94 -2.32
C VAL A 33 -4.77 -11.61 -2.78
N LEU A 34 -4.98 -10.69 -1.84
CA LEU A 34 -5.53 -9.36 -2.15
C LEU A 34 -4.57 -8.57 -3.04
N CYS A 35 -3.28 -8.65 -2.78
CA CYS A 35 -2.27 -7.95 -3.58
C CYS A 35 -2.36 -8.37 -5.04
N LEU A 36 -2.36 -9.66 -5.31
CA LEU A 36 -2.45 -10.18 -6.67
C LEU A 36 -3.80 -9.81 -7.32
N ARG A 37 -4.90 -9.96 -6.58
CA ARG A 37 -6.23 -9.68 -7.12
C ARG A 37 -6.43 -8.21 -7.44
N GLU A 38 -6.03 -7.31 -6.53
CA GLU A 38 -6.33 -5.89 -6.66
C GLU A 38 -5.30 -5.13 -7.50
N THR A 39 -4.05 -5.57 -7.51
CA THR A 39 -2.98 -4.83 -8.20
C THR A 39 -2.40 -5.58 -9.39
N GLY A 40 -2.67 -6.88 -9.50
CA GLY A 40 -2.09 -7.73 -10.54
C GLY A 40 -0.65 -8.12 -10.28
N LEU A 41 -0.08 -7.75 -9.13
CA LEU A 41 1.31 -8.04 -8.79
C LEU A 41 1.39 -9.01 -7.61
N PRO A 42 2.24 -10.05 -7.69
CA PRO A 42 2.50 -10.90 -6.54
C PRO A 42 3.21 -10.12 -5.43
N LEU A 43 2.80 -10.32 -4.19
CA LEU A 43 3.39 -9.61 -3.05
C LEU A 43 4.90 -9.85 -2.94
N ASP A 44 5.36 -11.08 -3.18
CA ASP A 44 6.78 -11.40 -3.12
C ASP A 44 7.61 -10.58 -4.11
N VAL A 45 7.08 -10.37 -5.31
CA VAL A 45 7.75 -9.55 -6.33
C VAL A 45 7.83 -8.11 -5.84
N VAL A 46 6.73 -7.59 -5.29
CA VAL A 46 6.66 -6.21 -4.79
C VAL A 46 7.68 -6.01 -3.66
N LYS A 47 7.74 -6.93 -2.71
CA LYS A 47 8.61 -6.79 -1.53
C LYS A 47 10.09 -6.81 -1.88
N HIS A 48 10.45 -7.41 -3.00
CA HIS A 48 11.85 -7.50 -3.46
C HIS A 48 12.17 -6.53 -4.60
N SER A 49 11.26 -5.60 -4.91
CA SER A 49 11.45 -4.62 -5.99
C SER A 49 11.63 -3.22 -5.41
N SER A 50 12.40 -2.39 -6.13
CA SER A 50 12.50 -0.97 -5.77
C SER A 50 11.16 -0.27 -6.06
N PRO A 51 10.89 0.87 -5.40
CA PRO A 51 9.68 1.64 -5.72
C PRO A 51 9.58 2.01 -7.19
N GLU A 52 10.68 2.35 -7.83
CA GLU A 52 10.69 2.68 -9.26
C GLU A 52 10.27 1.50 -10.11
N THR A 53 10.75 0.31 -9.78
CA THR A 53 10.36 -0.91 -10.48
C THR A 53 8.88 -1.20 -10.29
N ILE A 54 8.37 -1.05 -9.08
CA ILE A 54 6.94 -1.24 -8.79
C ILE A 54 6.10 -0.31 -9.64
N LEU A 55 6.46 0.98 -9.71
CA LEU A 55 5.74 1.95 -10.50
C LEU A 55 5.76 1.60 -11.99
N GLN A 56 6.88 1.08 -12.49
CA GLN A 56 6.95 0.60 -13.87
C GLN A 56 6.00 -0.57 -14.12
N LEU A 57 5.93 -1.51 -13.17
CA LEU A 57 5.03 -2.66 -13.27
C LEU A 57 3.56 -2.26 -13.23
N LEU A 58 3.24 -1.14 -12.58
CA LEU A 58 1.87 -0.65 -12.49
C LEU A 58 1.44 0.17 -13.71
N LYS A 59 2.35 0.47 -14.62
CA LYS A 59 2.00 1.21 -15.84
C LYS A 59 1.22 0.32 -16.81
N THR A 60 0.13 0.87 -17.34
CA THR A 60 -0.63 0.21 -18.39
C THR A 60 -1.04 1.27 -19.41
N GLY A 61 -0.95 0.95 -20.68
CA GLY A 61 -1.36 1.87 -21.74
C GLY A 61 -0.67 3.23 -21.71
N GLY A 62 0.55 3.28 -21.19
CA GLY A 62 1.35 4.51 -21.15
C GLY A 62 1.20 5.35 -19.89
N GLY A 63 0.35 4.95 -18.94
CA GLY A 63 0.15 5.70 -17.70
C GLY A 63 0.27 4.84 -16.44
N THR A 64 0.59 5.48 -15.33
CA THR A 64 0.64 4.80 -14.03
C THR A 64 -0.77 4.65 -13.48
N GLN A 65 -1.06 3.48 -12.91
CA GLN A 65 -2.34 3.21 -12.25
C GLN A 65 -2.28 3.70 -10.81
N TYR A 66 -2.62 4.98 -10.60
CA TYR A 66 -2.53 5.60 -9.27
C TYR A 66 -3.43 4.90 -8.24
N ALA A 67 -4.61 4.45 -8.65
CA ALA A 67 -5.50 3.71 -7.76
C ALA A 67 -4.83 2.43 -7.26
N ARG A 68 -4.20 1.68 -8.17
CA ARG A 68 -3.49 0.46 -7.80
C ARG A 68 -2.29 0.75 -6.91
N ALA A 69 -1.59 1.86 -7.15
CA ALA A 69 -0.47 2.27 -6.30
C ALA A 69 -0.93 2.53 -4.88
N VAL A 70 -2.07 3.20 -4.70
CA VAL A 70 -2.64 3.46 -3.37
C VAL A 70 -3.08 2.15 -2.69
N LEU A 71 -3.76 1.27 -3.42
CA LEU A 71 -4.16 -0.03 -2.89
C LEU A 71 -2.95 -0.83 -2.45
N LEU A 72 -1.90 -0.83 -3.26
CA LEU A 72 -0.66 -1.53 -2.93
C LEU A 72 0.01 -0.94 -1.70
N ALA A 73 0.05 0.38 -1.59
CA ALA A 73 0.60 1.04 -0.41
C ALA A 73 -0.14 0.64 0.86
N GLU A 74 -1.47 0.58 0.80
CA GLU A 74 -2.28 0.13 1.94
C GLU A 74 -1.96 -1.31 2.34
N LEU A 75 -1.83 -2.21 1.36
CA LEU A 75 -1.49 -3.61 1.63
C LEU A 75 -0.07 -3.74 2.20
N LEU A 76 0.88 -2.96 1.69
CA LEU A 76 2.24 -2.95 2.22
C LEU A 76 2.30 -2.47 3.67
N MET A 77 1.48 -1.47 4.02
CA MET A 77 1.38 -1.02 5.40
C MET A 77 0.82 -2.12 6.32
N GLN A 78 -0.20 -2.83 5.87
CA GLN A 78 -0.77 -3.94 6.64
C GLN A 78 0.24 -5.07 6.80
N ASP A 79 0.95 -5.43 5.73
CA ASP A 79 1.99 -6.45 5.79
C ASP A 79 3.12 -6.04 6.74
N ALA A 80 3.50 -4.76 6.71
CA ALA A 80 4.52 -4.22 7.60
C ALA A 80 4.10 -4.32 9.07
N ASP A 81 2.84 -4.02 9.37
CA ASP A 81 2.32 -4.14 10.73
C ASP A 81 2.39 -5.59 11.22
N LEU A 82 2.06 -6.55 10.35
CA LEU A 82 2.15 -7.96 10.69
C LEU A 82 3.61 -8.40 10.89
N SER A 83 4.50 -7.92 10.04
CA SER A 83 5.94 -8.21 10.16
C SER A 83 6.51 -7.67 11.48
N ASP A 84 6.12 -6.44 11.83
CA ASP A 84 6.54 -5.82 13.09
C ASP A 84 6.05 -6.63 14.30
N ALA A 85 4.79 -7.04 14.27
CA ALA A 85 4.20 -7.87 15.34
C ALA A 85 4.89 -9.23 15.45
N ALA A 86 5.43 -9.75 14.36
CA ALA A 86 6.16 -11.00 14.32
C ALA A 86 7.65 -10.84 14.67
N GLY A 87 8.10 -9.63 15.01
CA GLY A 87 9.50 -9.35 15.34
C GLY A 87 10.39 -9.13 14.14
N LYS A 88 9.82 -9.05 12.94
CA LYS A 88 10.57 -8.83 11.70
C LYS A 88 10.67 -7.32 11.42
N LYS A 89 11.43 -6.63 12.24
CA LYS A 89 11.52 -5.16 12.24
C LYS A 89 12.04 -4.60 10.90
N ARG A 90 13.07 -5.23 10.35
CA ARG A 90 13.68 -4.77 9.11
C ARG A 90 12.71 -4.88 7.93
N GLU A 91 11.97 -5.97 7.84
CA GLU A 91 10.96 -6.16 6.80
C GLU A 91 9.85 -5.11 6.92
N ALA A 92 9.44 -4.79 8.15
CA ALA A 92 8.43 -3.77 8.39
C ALA A 92 8.92 -2.39 7.91
N ILE A 93 10.16 -2.04 8.20
CA ILE A 93 10.74 -0.76 7.76
C ILE A 93 10.78 -0.67 6.24
N ILE A 94 11.22 -1.73 5.57
CA ILE A 94 11.29 -1.77 4.10
C ILE A 94 9.89 -1.62 3.51
N GLY A 95 8.90 -2.35 4.04
CA GLY A 95 7.52 -2.26 3.55
C GLY A 95 6.93 -0.87 3.72
N ARG A 96 7.18 -0.23 4.85
CA ARG A 96 6.71 1.15 5.09
C ARG A 96 7.39 2.15 4.17
N ALA A 97 8.67 1.96 3.89
CA ALA A 97 9.40 2.82 2.96
C ALA A 97 8.85 2.69 1.53
N GLN A 98 8.53 1.47 1.11
CA GLN A 98 7.90 1.24 -0.20
C GLN A 98 6.52 1.90 -0.26
N ALA A 99 5.71 1.76 0.79
CA ALA A 99 4.39 2.38 0.86
C ALA A 99 4.49 3.91 0.78
N ALA A 100 5.42 4.51 1.52
CA ALA A 100 5.64 5.96 1.50
C ALA A 100 6.02 6.43 0.10
N ALA A 101 6.92 5.73 -0.58
CA ALA A 101 7.33 6.10 -1.93
C ALA A 101 6.16 6.03 -2.93
N LEU A 102 5.33 4.99 -2.84
CA LEU A 102 4.16 4.85 -3.70
C LEU A 102 3.15 5.97 -3.46
N LEU A 103 2.89 6.30 -2.19
CA LEU A 103 1.97 7.39 -1.85
C LEU A 103 2.52 8.73 -2.31
N GLU A 104 3.80 8.99 -2.08
CA GLU A 104 4.44 10.25 -2.50
C GLU A 104 4.31 10.46 -4.01
N HIS A 105 4.53 9.39 -4.78
CA HIS A 105 4.41 9.45 -6.24
C HIS A 105 2.98 9.68 -6.70
N SER A 106 2.00 9.16 -5.96
CA SER A 106 0.59 9.14 -6.38
C SER A 106 -0.23 10.30 -5.83
N ILE A 107 0.19 10.92 -4.73
CA ILE A 107 -0.65 11.84 -3.93
C ILE A 107 -1.18 13.01 -4.75
N ASP A 108 -0.36 13.60 -5.62
CA ASP A 108 -0.77 14.76 -6.41
C ASP A 108 -1.77 14.42 -7.51
N GLN A 109 -1.91 13.13 -7.83
CA GLN A 109 -2.84 12.65 -8.85
C GLN A 109 -4.19 12.28 -8.26
N LEU A 110 -4.31 12.29 -6.94
CA LEU A 110 -5.54 11.92 -6.26
C LEU A 110 -6.48 13.12 -6.16
N SER A 111 -7.77 12.85 -5.94
CA SER A 111 -8.75 13.90 -5.71
C SER A 111 -8.46 14.62 -4.39
N PRO A 112 -9.01 15.84 -4.20
CA PRO A 112 -8.84 16.54 -2.91
C PRO A 112 -9.32 15.74 -1.72
N GLU A 113 -10.42 14.99 -1.85
CA GLU A 113 -10.94 14.14 -0.78
C GLU A 113 -9.98 13.01 -0.43
N GLU A 114 -9.41 12.38 -1.44
CA GLU A 114 -8.42 11.32 -1.24
C GLU A 114 -7.12 11.85 -0.66
N GLN A 115 -6.68 13.03 -1.11
CA GLN A 115 -5.50 13.67 -0.57
C GLN A 115 -5.67 13.97 0.92
N ALA A 116 -6.87 14.39 1.33
CA ALA A 116 -7.15 14.65 2.74
C ALA A 116 -6.99 13.40 3.60
N ILE A 117 -7.22 12.22 3.03
CA ILE A 117 -7.03 10.94 3.72
C ILE A 117 -5.57 10.52 3.72
N TYR A 118 -4.90 10.62 2.59
CA TYR A 118 -3.57 10.02 2.39
C TYR A 118 -2.39 10.92 2.75
N ARG A 119 -2.54 12.25 2.72
CA ARG A 119 -1.45 13.13 3.16
C ARG A 119 -1.08 12.89 4.62
N PRO A 120 -2.03 12.80 5.57
CA PRO A 120 -1.65 12.48 6.95
C PRO A 120 -0.98 11.12 7.10
N LYS A 121 -1.41 10.11 6.33
CA LYS A 121 -0.78 8.79 6.35
C LYS A 121 0.66 8.87 5.86
N LEU A 122 0.89 9.60 4.77
CA LEU A 122 2.24 9.78 4.22
C LEU A 122 3.13 10.52 5.20
N GLU A 123 2.64 11.57 5.83
CA GLU A 123 3.40 12.32 6.84
C GLU A 123 3.78 11.44 8.02
N ALA A 124 2.85 10.60 8.49
CA ALA A 124 3.11 9.68 9.59
C ALA A 124 4.19 8.66 9.22
N LEU A 125 4.12 8.10 8.02
CA LEU A 125 5.11 7.15 7.53
C LEU A 125 6.49 7.80 7.43
N THR A 126 6.54 9.00 6.86
CA THR A 126 7.80 9.74 6.67
C THR A 126 8.43 10.07 8.02
N SER A 127 7.63 10.53 8.99
CA SER A 127 8.12 10.86 10.33
C SER A 127 8.67 9.62 11.04
N ASP A 128 7.99 8.49 10.92
CA ASP A 128 8.43 7.24 11.54
C ASP A 128 9.75 6.76 10.93
N LEU A 129 9.89 6.86 9.61
CA LEU A 129 11.10 6.45 8.92
C LEU A 129 12.29 7.36 9.28
N GLU A 130 12.06 8.67 9.39
CA GLU A 130 13.09 9.61 9.80
C GLU A 130 13.56 9.33 11.23
N ARG A 131 12.64 9.03 12.14
CA ARG A 131 12.95 8.71 13.52
C ARG A 131 13.81 7.46 13.62
N ILE A 132 13.50 6.44 12.83
CA ILE A 132 14.25 5.18 12.81
C ILE A 132 15.65 5.37 12.24
N SER A 133 15.81 6.30 11.29
CA SER A 133 17.10 6.56 10.63
C SER A 133 18.11 7.31 11.52
N ARG A 134 17.67 7.84 12.64
CA ARG A 134 18.52 8.62 13.56
C ARG A 134 19.37 7.75 14.49
#